data_92f4480d30051f857860b340b5ebe3ce
#
_entry.id   92f4480d30051f857860b340b5ebe3ce
#
_cell.length_a   1.000
_cell.length_b   1.000
_cell.length_c   1.000
_cell.angle_alpha   90.00
_cell.angle_beta   90.00
_cell.angle_gamma   90.00
#
_symmetry.space_group_name_H-M   'P 1'
#
loop_
_entity.id
_entity.type
_entity.pdbx_description
1 polymer ?
#
loop_
_entity_poly.entity_id
_entity_poly.type
_entity_poly.pdbx_seq_one_letter_code
_entity_poly.pdbx_strand_id
1 'polypeptide(L)'
;MTKRFSTPDLSDLHPETFAMDIQFKSFGKKEYFCGQVMTAQCPNDNSKVKEILNRNGSGQVLVVDGLGSTKVDLLGEMLAQQAIDNSCEGIIINGCVRDVEILRNLPIGVFAI
;
A
#
# COMPACT_ATOMS: atom_id res chain seq x y z
N MET A 1 2.30 16.31 -12.57
CA MET A 1 0.92 15.84 -12.41
C MET A 1 0.81 14.39 -12.87
N THR A 2 0.27 13.55 -12.05
CA THR A 2 0.13 12.13 -12.37
C THR A 2 -1.05 11.91 -13.32
N LYS A 3 -0.77 11.31 -14.47
CA LYS A 3 -1.79 10.97 -15.43
C LYS A 3 -2.60 9.78 -14.91
N ARG A 4 -3.93 9.90 -14.93
CA ARG A 4 -4.81 8.80 -14.55
C ARG A 4 -4.72 7.68 -15.57
N PHE A 5 -4.76 6.45 -15.10
CA PHE A 5 -4.72 5.26 -15.94
C PHE A 5 -5.86 4.31 -15.55
N SER A 6 -6.21 3.41 -16.48
CA SER A 6 -7.14 2.34 -16.23
C SER A 6 -6.36 1.03 -16.15
N THR A 7 -6.55 0.28 -15.06
CA THR A 7 -5.87 -1.02 -14.90
C THR A 7 -6.27 -2.03 -15.98
N PRO A 8 -7.54 -2.12 -16.42
CA PRO A 8 -7.89 -3.00 -17.54
C PRO A 8 -7.14 -2.63 -18.83
N ASP A 9 -7.02 -1.34 -19.13
CA ASP A 9 -6.29 -0.89 -20.33
C ASP A 9 -4.81 -1.25 -20.25
N LEU A 10 -4.21 -1.09 -19.08
CA LEU A 10 -2.81 -1.49 -18.88
C LEU A 10 -2.61 -2.98 -19.05
N SER A 11 -3.54 -3.79 -18.52
CA SER A 11 -3.50 -5.24 -18.67
C SER A 11 -3.60 -5.66 -20.13
N ASP A 12 -4.46 -4.99 -20.90
CA ASP A 12 -4.62 -5.27 -22.34
C ASP A 12 -3.37 -4.90 -23.13
N LEU A 13 -2.73 -3.78 -22.80
CA LEU A 13 -1.50 -3.34 -23.45
C LEU A 13 -0.29 -4.18 -23.06
N HIS A 14 -0.31 -4.76 -21.89
CA HIS A 14 0.80 -5.53 -21.32
C HIS A 14 0.33 -6.92 -20.86
N PRO A 15 0.05 -7.83 -21.80
CA PRO A 15 -0.49 -9.16 -21.46
C PRO A 15 0.44 -10.01 -20.61
N GLU A 16 1.72 -9.64 -20.50
CA GLU A 16 2.70 -10.31 -19.65
C GLU A 16 2.53 -9.99 -18.15
N THR A 17 1.70 -8.99 -17.81
CA THR A 17 1.51 -8.59 -16.42
C THR A 17 0.56 -9.52 -15.68
N PHE A 18 0.70 -9.54 -14.36
CA PHE A 18 -0.15 -10.35 -13.48
C PHE A 18 -0.97 -9.43 -12.57
N ALA A 19 -2.25 -9.77 -12.40
CA ALA A 19 -3.06 -9.16 -11.36
C ALA A 19 -2.84 -9.92 -10.05
N MET A 20 -2.87 -9.20 -8.93
CA MET A 20 -2.82 -9.84 -7.62
C MET A 20 -4.08 -10.67 -7.39
N ASP A 21 -3.90 -11.89 -6.89
CA ASP A 21 -5.00 -12.83 -6.63
C ASP A 21 -5.56 -12.65 -5.22
N ILE A 22 -5.74 -11.41 -4.82
CA ILE A 22 -6.27 -11.05 -3.51
C ILE A 22 -7.26 -9.90 -3.70
N GLN A 23 -8.38 -9.97 -3.01
CA GLN A 23 -9.37 -8.91 -3.02
C GLN A 23 -9.06 -7.89 -1.93
N PHE A 24 -8.46 -6.78 -2.33
CA PHE A 24 -8.15 -5.70 -1.41
C PHE A 24 -9.30 -4.74 -1.26
N LYS A 25 -9.40 -4.13 -0.07
CA LYS A 25 -10.26 -2.99 0.20
C LYS A 25 -9.42 -1.72 0.20
N SER A 26 -9.98 -0.63 -0.26
CA SER A 26 -9.31 0.67 -0.25
C SER A 26 -9.62 1.40 1.05
N PHE A 27 -8.59 1.75 1.80
CA PHE A 27 -8.73 2.43 3.09
C PHE A 27 -8.20 3.86 3.08
N GLY A 28 -7.28 4.20 2.19
CA GLY A 28 -6.75 5.56 2.06
C GLY A 28 -7.66 6.44 1.21
N LYS A 29 -7.44 7.74 1.28
CA LYS A 29 -8.19 8.70 0.48
C LYS A 29 -7.86 8.58 -1.01
N LYS A 30 -6.63 8.21 -1.33
CA LYS A 30 -6.15 8.10 -2.71
C LYS A 30 -6.47 6.70 -3.24
N GLU A 31 -7.27 6.63 -4.30
CA GLU A 31 -7.70 5.37 -4.89
C GLU A 31 -6.85 4.94 -6.09
N TYR A 32 -6.06 5.85 -6.64
CA TYR A 32 -5.20 5.61 -7.80
C TYR A 32 -3.76 5.93 -7.43
N PHE A 33 -2.88 4.98 -7.62
CA PHE A 33 -1.45 5.20 -7.43
C PHE A 33 -0.67 4.17 -8.24
N CYS A 34 0.57 4.49 -8.53
CA CYS A 34 1.51 3.59 -9.18
C CYS A 34 2.93 3.99 -8.78
N GLY A 35 3.84 3.07 -8.96
CA GLY A 35 5.24 3.33 -8.66
C GLY A 35 6.05 2.05 -8.71
N GLN A 36 7.33 2.18 -8.45
CA GLN A 36 8.23 1.06 -8.31
C GLN A 36 7.91 0.28 -7.03
N VAL A 37 7.72 -1.02 -7.17
CA VAL A 37 7.33 -1.86 -6.03
C VAL A 37 8.54 -2.13 -5.13
N MET A 38 8.32 -1.92 -3.83
CA MET A 38 9.20 -2.41 -2.77
C MET A 38 8.43 -3.44 -1.96
N THR A 39 9.03 -4.56 -1.67
CA THR A 39 8.36 -5.67 -0.99
C THR A 39 8.91 -5.89 0.41
N ALA A 40 8.03 -6.35 1.30
CA ALA A 40 8.39 -6.80 2.63
C ALA A 40 7.49 -7.96 3.03
N GLN A 41 8.03 -8.92 3.77
CA GLN A 41 7.25 -9.97 4.38
C GLN A 41 7.25 -9.76 5.89
N CYS A 42 6.08 -9.62 6.48
CA CYS A 42 5.92 -9.21 7.87
C CYS A 42 4.84 -10.06 8.57
N PRO A 43 5.14 -11.31 8.91
CA PRO A 43 4.18 -12.11 9.65
C PRO A 43 4.08 -11.62 11.10
N ASN A 44 2.93 -11.07 11.47
CA ASN A 44 2.60 -10.66 12.84
C ASN A 44 3.56 -9.63 13.47
N ASP A 45 4.28 -8.84 12.64
CA ASP A 45 5.21 -7.83 13.12
C ASP A 45 5.38 -6.75 12.05
N ASN A 46 5.26 -5.49 12.45
CA ASN A 46 5.34 -4.35 11.54
C ASN A 46 6.72 -3.66 11.52
N SER A 47 7.74 -4.24 12.13
CA SER A 47 9.05 -3.57 12.21
C SER A 47 9.68 -3.29 10.84
N LYS A 48 9.50 -4.20 9.88
CA LYS A 48 9.99 -3.99 8.50
C LYS A 48 9.21 -2.91 7.77
N VAL A 49 7.92 -2.83 7.98
CA VAL A 49 7.09 -1.77 7.44
C VAL A 49 7.60 -0.43 7.94
N LYS A 50 7.81 -0.33 9.25
CA LYS A 50 8.32 0.86 9.90
C LYS A 50 9.70 1.27 9.35
N GLU A 51 10.59 0.31 9.18
CA GLU A 51 11.93 0.55 8.64
C GLU A 51 11.87 1.11 7.21
N ILE A 52 11.06 0.49 6.35
CA ILE A 52 10.96 0.90 4.94
C ILE A 52 10.30 2.27 4.83
N LEU A 53 9.23 2.51 5.57
CA LEU A 53 8.51 3.78 5.51
C LEU A 53 9.31 4.94 6.11
N ASN A 54 10.38 4.65 6.82
CA ASN A 54 11.29 5.67 7.34
C ASN A 54 12.29 6.16 6.28
N ARG A 55 12.25 5.63 5.08
CA ARG A 55 13.13 6.01 3.96
C ARG A 55 12.40 6.92 2.99
N ASN A 56 13.14 7.54 2.07
CA ASN A 56 12.55 8.26 0.97
C ASN A 56 11.76 7.28 0.08
N GLY A 57 10.45 7.46 0.01
CA GLY A 57 9.54 6.60 -0.75
C GLY A 57 9.08 7.20 -2.08
N SER A 58 9.73 8.28 -2.54
CA SER A 58 9.33 8.96 -3.76
C SER A 58 9.29 8.01 -4.96
N GLY A 59 8.14 7.95 -5.63
CA GLY A 59 7.94 7.06 -6.78
C GLY A 59 7.79 5.59 -6.42
N GLN A 60 7.60 5.25 -5.16
CA GLN A 60 7.57 3.86 -4.70
C GLN A 60 6.21 3.46 -4.14
N VAL A 61 5.85 2.19 -4.35
CA VAL A 61 4.70 1.54 -3.74
C VAL A 61 5.21 0.41 -2.86
N LEU A 62 4.85 0.43 -1.58
CA LEU A 62 5.22 -0.64 -0.66
C LEU A 62 4.17 -1.76 -0.73
N VAL A 63 4.62 -2.97 -1.00
CA VAL A 63 3.78 -4.17 -1.00
C VAL A 63 4.23 -5.07 0.14
N VAL A 64 3.36 -5.29 1.10
CA VAL A 64 3.64 -6.04 2.32
C VAL A 64 2.88 -7.36 2.29
N ASP A 65 3.61 -8.46 2.44
CA ASP A 65 3.00 -9.75 2.66
C ASP A 65 2.93 -10.04 4.16
N GLY A 66 1.76 -9.84 4.74
CA GLY A 66 1.47 -10.19 6.13
C GLY A 66 0.90 -11.59 6.29
N LEU A 67 0.98 -12.41 5.23
CA LEU A 67 0.47 -13.78 5.18
C LEU A 67 -1.04 -13.87 5.48
N GLY A 68 -1.78 -12.80 5.19
CA GLY A 68 -3.22 -12.75 5.44
C GLY A 68 -3.60 -12.74 6.92
N SER A 69 -2.64 -12.50 7.82
CA SER A 69 -2.89 -12.54 9.26
C SER A 69 -3.83 -11.44 9.70
N THR A 70 -4.77 -11.80 10.59
CA THR A 70 -5.65 -10.87 11.26
C THR A 70 -5.27 -10.68 12.73
N LYS A 71 -4.13 -11.21 13.15
CA LYS A 71 -3.69 -11.18 14.56
C LYS A 71 -3.10 -9.84 14.97
N VAL A 72 -2.49 -9.12 14.03
CA VAL A 72 -1.87 -7.81 14.28
C VAL A 72 -2.20 -6.86 13.17
N ASP A 73 -2.19 -5.58 13.48
CA ASP A 73 -2.33 -4.52 12.49
C ASP A 73 -0.95 -4.07 12.03
N LEU A 74 -0.71 -4.16 10.73
CA LEU A 74 0.60 -3.84 10.17
C LEU A 74 0.78 -2.36 9.83
N LEU A 75 -0.32 -1.61 9.77
CA LEU A 75 -0.30 -0.19 9.47
C LEU A 75 -1.41 0.53 10.22
N GLY A 76 -1.11 1.71 10.72
CA GLY A 76 -2.09 2.61 11.30
C GLY A 76 -1.76 4.05 10.92
N GLU A 77 -2.37 5.00 11.63
CA GLU A 77 -2.22 6.42 11.37
C GLU A 77 -0.77 6.89 11.33
N MET A 78 0.03 6.51 12.33
CA MET A 78 1.40 7.01 12.46
C MET A 78 2.28 6.56 11.29
N LEU A 79 2.20 5.29 10.92
CA LEU A 79 2.99 4.77 9.80
C LEU A 79 2.48 5.30 8.46
N ALA A 80 1.18 5.47 8.31
CA ALA A 80 0.62 6.07 7.10
C ALA A 80 1.07 7.52 6.95
N GLN A 81 1.08 8.29 8.03
CA GLN A 81 1.58 9.66 8.01
C GLN A 81 3.07 9.70 7.67
N GLN A 82 3.85 8.77 8.20
CA GLN A 82 5.27 8.67 7.89
C GLN A 82 5.48 8.37 6.40
N ALA A 83 4.68 7.51 5.82
CA ALA A 83 4.71 7.23 4.39
C ALA A 83 4.43 8.49 3.57
N ILE A 84 3.42 9.28 3.97
CA ILE A 84 3.09 10.54 3.31
C ILE A 84 4.27 11.51 3.41
N ASP A 85 4.82 11.67 4.59
CA ASP A 85 5.94 12.59 4.84
C ASP A 85 7.18 12.22 4.01
N ASN A 86 7.36 10.94 3.73
CA ASN A 86 8.47 10.43 2.93
C ASN A 86 8.10 10.19 1.45
N SER A 87 6.98 10.73 1.02
CA SER A 87 6.55 10.76 -0.39
C SER A 87 6.23 9.40 -1.00
N CYS A 88 5.89 8.41 -0.19
CA CYS A 88 5.46 7.10 -0.69
C CYS A 88 4.15 7.24 -1.48
N GLU A 89 4.08 6.56 -2.63
CA GLU A 89 2.92 6.67 -3.52
C GLU A 89 1.71 5.88 -3.00
N GLY A 90 1.93 4.75 -2.39
CA GLY A 90 0.86 3.91 -1.85
C GLY A 90 1.39 2.68 -1.15
N ILE A 91 0.49 2.02 -0.43
CA ILE A 91 0.81 0.84 0.37
C ILE A 91 -0.25 -0.23 0.09
N ILE A 92 0.20 -1.44 -0.17
CA ILE A 92 -0.67 -2.61 -0.38
C ILE A 92 -0.26 -3.66 0.64
N ILE A 93 -1.21 -4.14 1.43
CA ILE A 93 -0.92 -5.06 2.54
C ILE A 93 -1.82 -6.30 2.45
N ASN A 94 -1.19 -7.46 2.34
CA ASN A 94 -1.90 -8.71 2.58
C ASN A 94 -1.95 -8.97 4.08
N GLY A 95 -2.79 -8.22 4.76
CA GLY A 95 -2.92 -8.21 6.20
C GLY A 95 -3.86 -7.10 6.64
N CYS A 96 -3.90 -6.83 7.92
CA CYS A 96 -4.83 -5.87 8.53
C CYS A 96 -4.20 -4.51 8.78
N VAL A 97 -5.06 -3.49 8.76
CA VAL A 97 -4.73 -2.12 9.14
C VAL A 97 -5.68 -1.67 10.26
N ARG A 98 -5.30 -0.62 10.96
CA ARG A 98 -6.14 0.01 11.98
C ARG A 98 -6.34 1.50 11.68
N ASP A 99 -7.11 2.18 12.53
CA ASP A 99 -7.39 3.62 12.38
C ASP A 99 -8.07 3.92 11.04
N VAL A 100 -8.99 3.06 10.62
CA VAL A 100 -9.62 3.12 9.30
C VAL A 100 -10.29 4.46 9.05
N GLU A 101 -10.97 5.04 10.03
CA GLU A 101 -11.63 6.33 9.89
C GLU A 101 -10.63 7.45 9.59
N ILE A 102 -9.46 7.38 10.20
CA ILE A 102 -8.38 8.35 9.99
C ILE A 102 -7.73 8.12 8.64
N LEU A 103 -7.43 6.87 8.30
CA LEU A 103 -6.81 6.53 7.02
C LEU A 103 -7.60 7.05 5.82
N ARG A 104 -8.94 7.02 5.90
CA ARG A 104 -9.82 7.50 4.82
C ARG A 104 -9.61 8.96 4.45
N ASN A 105 -9.07 9.74 5.37
CA ASN A 105 -8.84 11.17 5.18
C ASN A 105 -7.38 11.49 4.86
N LEU A 106 -6.48 10.52 4.89
CA LEU A 106 -5.07 10.72 4.60
C LEU A 106 -4.79 10.61 3.10
N PRO A 107 -4.03 11.55 2.53
CA PRO A 107 -3.77 11.62 1.08
C PRO A 107 -2.75 10.57 0.63
N ILE A 108 -3.04 9.32 0.84
CA ILE A 108 -2.22 8.19 0.44
C ILE A 108 -3.13 7.02 0.04
N GLY A 109 -2.67 6.17 -0.86
CA GLY A 109 -3.34 4.93 -1.18
C GLY A 109 -2.98 3.85 -0.17
N VAL A 110 -4.00 3.17 0.39
CA VAL A 110 -3.82 2.04 1.29
C VAL A 110 -4.81 0.97 0.89
N PHE A 111 -4.30 -0.16 0.42
CA PHE A 111 -5.10 -1.34 0.11
C PHE A 111 -4.75 -2.44 1.09
N ALA A 112 -5.76 -3.07 1.67
CA ALA A 112 -5.59 -4.14 2.66
C ALA A 112 -6.76 -5.13 2.60
N ILE A 113 -6.67 -6.18 3.33
CA ILE A 113 -7.74 -7.19 3.38
C ILE A 113 -8.76 -6.95 4.49
#